data_d7049fa0ad0c3179c13e05da3800204c
#
_entry.id   d7049fa0ad0c3179c13e05da3800204c
#
_cell.length_a   1.000
_cell.length_b   1.000
_cell.length_c   1.000
_cell.angle_alpha   90.00
_cell.angle_beta   90.00
_cell.angle_gamma   90.00
#
_symmetry.space_group_name_H-M   'P 1'
#
loop_
_entity.id
_entity.type
_entity.pdbx_description
1 polymer ?
#
loop_
_entity_poly.entity_id
_entity_poly.type
_entity_poly.pdbx_seq_one_letter_code
_entity_poly.pdbx_strand_id
1 'polypeptide(L)'
;MISGAGPLSYSHAVAIDLRSDTVTRPTPAMLAAMASAETGDDVFAEDPTVRALEERVASMLGHEAGLFTVTGSLANMLGVRTWVRPGQELLCEARAHVVRAELGGHATWHGVTTRTWSHARGHV
;
A
#
# COMPACT_ATOMS: atom_id res chain seq x y z
N MET A 1 -6.14 -40.98 42.19
CA MET A 1 -5.19 -39.83 42.18
C MET A 1 -4.68 -39.67 40.77
N ILE A 2 -5.20 -38.73 40.03
CA ILE A 2 -4.78 -38.41 38.65
C ILE A 2 -3.93 -37.16 38.75
N SER A 3 -2.61 -37.35 38.50
CA SER A 3 -1.62 -36.29 38.49
C SER A 3 -1.95 -35.24 37.42
N GLY A 4 -2.08 -33.98 37.86
CA GLY A 4 -2.34 -32.86 37.00
C GLY A 4 -1.16 -32.58 36.07
N ALA A 5 -1.41 -32.60 34.77
CA ALA A 5 -0.51 -32.02 33.80
C ALA A 5 -0.53 -30.49 33.98
N GLY A 6 0.62 -29.94 34.36
CA GLY A 6 0.78 -28.46 34.42
C GLY A 6 0.59 -27.83 33.06
N PRO A 7 0.29 -26.55 33.03
CA PRO A 7 0.06 -25.83 31.74
C PRO A 7 1.33 -25.87 30.88
N LEU A 8 1.18 -26.32 29.65
CA LEU A 8 2.22 -26.26 28.64
C LEU A 8 2.57 -24.78 28.44
N SER A 9 3.75 -24.37 28.86
CA SER A 9 4.29 -23.06 28.56
C SER A 9 4.64 -23.02 27.06
N TYR A 10 3.73 -22.51 26.22
CA TYR A 10 4.08 -22.13 24.86
C TYR A 10 5.06 -20.97 24.96
N SER A 11 6.33 -21.21 24.68
CA SER A 11 7.22 -20.11 24.38
C SER A 11 6.66 -19.42 23.15
N HIS A 12 6.25 -18.16 23.28
CA HIS A 12 5.86 -17.34 22.15
C HIS A 12 7.12 -17.09 21.31
N ALA A 13 7.45 -18.02 20.44
CA ALA A 13 8.37 -17.74 19.35
C ALA A 13 7.77 -16.58 18.57
N VAL A 14 8.49 -15.46 18.47
CA VAL A 14 8.07 -14.33 17.66
C VAL A 14 8.06 -14.81 16.22
N ALA A 15 6.86 -15.10 15.70
CA ALA A 15 6.70 -15.48 14.31
C ALA A 15 6.96 -14.27 13.42
N ILE A 16 7.88 -14.41 12.49
CA ILE A 16 8.11 -13.39 11.45
C ILE A 16 7.02 -13.56 10.41
N ASP A 17 6.10 -12.60 10.34
CA ASP A 17 4.97 -12.62 9.42
C ASP A 17 5.27 -11.75 8.18
N LEU A 18 5.47 -12.40 7.05
CA LEU A 18 5.78 -11.76 5.77
C LEU A 18 4.61 -11.80 4.77
N ARG A 19 3.39 -12.06 5.22
CA ARG A 19 2.21 -12.14 4.33
C ARG A 19 1.87 -10.80 3.68
N SER A 20 2.00 -9.70 4.40
CA SER A 20 1.69 -8.34 3.93
C SER A 20 2.22 -7.31 4.93
N ASP A 21 2.55 -6.13 4.45
CA ASP A 21 2.82 -4.96 5.27
C ASP A 21 1.62 -4.57 6.16
N THR A 22 0.41 -4.85 5.70
CA THR A 22 -0.84 -4.55 6.41
C THR A 22 -1.00 -5.26 7.76
N VAL A 23 -0.24 -6.32 8.02
CA VAL A 23 -0.24 -7.00 9.34
C VAL A 23 0.65 -6.30 10.36
N THR A 24 1.48 -5.35 9.94
CA THR A 24 2.35 -4.59 10.83
C THR A 24 1.55 -3.59 11.66
N ARG A 25 2.04 -3.32 12.87
CA ARG A 25 1.41 -2.35 13.77
C ARG A 25 2.34 -1.17 13.99
N PRO A 26 1.78 0.04 14.14
CA PRO A 26 2.61 1.20 14.48
C PRO A 26 3.25 1.02 15.86
N THR A 27 4.48 1.48 15.99
CA THR A 27 5.18 1.52 17.28
C THR A 27 4.56 2.59 18.19
N PRO A 28 4.79 2.54 19.53
CA PRO A 28 4.36 3.62 20.41
C PRO A 28 4.86 5.01 19.99
N ALA A 29 6.08 5.11 19.48
CA ALA A 29 6.64 6.37 18.97
C ALA A 29 5.89 6.86 17.71
N MET A 30 5.51 5.96 16.80
CA MET A 30 4.70 6.32 15.63
C MET A 30 3.31 6.80 16.05
N LEU A 31 2.66 6.13 17.01
CA LEU A 31 1.36 6.56 17.54
C LEU A 31 1.44 7.94 18.21
N ALA A 32 2.50 8.20 18.96
CA ALA A 32 2.72 9.52 19.58
C ALA A 32 2.94 10.61 18.51
N ALA A 33 3.73 10.32 17.47
CA ALA A 33 3.93 11.24 16.36
C ALA A 33 2.62 11.55 15.62
N MET A 34 1.80 10.55 15.36
CA MET A 34 0.47 10.74 14.74
C MET A 34 -0.44 11.62 15.59
N ALA A 35 -0.45 11.42 16.91
CA ALA A 35 -1.29 12.19 17.82
C ALA A 35 -0.85 13.66 17.99
N SER A 36 0.43 13.95 17.76
CA SER A 36 1.01 15.30 17.89
C SER A 36 1.29 15.98 16.55
N ALA A 37 0.95 15.34 15.43
CA ALA A 37 1.18 15.91 14.10
C ALA A 37 0.39 17.21 13.93
N GLU A 38 1.05 18.23 13.39
CA GLU A 38 0.36 19.43 12.94
C GLU A 38 -0.46 19.11 11.68
N THR A 39 -1.70 19.54 11.66
CA THR A 39 -2.64 19.31 10.55
C THR A 39 -3.11 20.61 9.94
N GLY A 40 -3.45 20.60 8.67
CA GLY A 40 -3.99 21.72 7.93
C GLY A 40 -4.92 21.25 6.83
N ASP A 41 -5.45 22.18 6.04
CA ASP A 41 -6.30 21.85 4.91
C ASP A 41 -5.45 21.50 3.68
N ASP A 42 -5.44 20.21 3.34
CA ASP A 42 -4.66 19.70 2.22
C ASP A 42 -5.16 20.19 0.84
N VAL A 43 -6.45 20.57 0.73
CA VAL A 43 -7.01 21.15 -0.51
C VAL A 43 -6.29 22.45 -0.88
N PHE A 44 -5.86 23.22 0.12
CA PHE A 44 -5.09 24.45 -0.09
C PHE A 44 -3.57 24.25 0.08
N ALA A 45 -3.11 23.01 0.19
CA ALA A 45 -1.71 22.67 0.48
C ALA A 45 -1.20 23.31 1.80
N GLU A 46 -2.05 23.39 2.81
CA GLU A 46 -1.77 23.99 4.10
C GLU A 46 -1.42 22.96 5.18
N ASP A 47 -1.51 21.63 4.88
CA ASP A 47 -1.09 20.59 5.82
C ASP A 47 0.44 20.44 5.80
N PRO A 48 1.15 20.85 6.88
CA PRO A 48 2.62 20.81 6.90
C PRO A 48 3.16 19.38 7.01
N THR A 49 2.39 18.47 7.61
CA THR A 49 2.80 17.07 7.81
C THR A 49 2.72 16.29 6.49
N VAL A 50 1.67 16.48 5.70
CA VAL A 50 1.55 15.89 4.36
C VAL A 50 2.67 16.41 3.46
N ARG A 51 2.90 17.70 3.42
CA ARG A 51 3.98 18.31 2.62
C ARG A 51 5.37 17.77 3.00
N ALA A 52 5.66 17.69 4.28
CA ALA A 52 6.93 17.15 4.74
C ALA A 52 7.12 15.68 4.36
N LEU A 53 6.05 14.89 4.35
CA LEU A 53 6.08 13.50 3.87
C LEU A 53 6.39 13.43 2.37
N GLU A 54 5.69 14.21 1.56
CA GLU A 54 5.86 14.24 0.10
C GLU A 54 7.28 14.67 -0.29
N GLU A 55 7.79 15.75 0.29
CA GLU A 55 9.14 16.25 0.07
C GLU A 55 10.20 15.24 0.48
N ARG A 56 10.02 14.60 1.64
CA ARG A 56 10.96 13.60 2.14
C ARG A 56 11.04 12.38 1.23
N VAL A 57 9.89 11.82 0.83
CA VAL A 57 9.84 10.63 -0.03
C VAL A 57 10.38 10.96 -1.41
N ALA A 58 10.00 12.08 -2.00
CA ALA A 58 10.55 12.56 -3.27
C ALA A 58 12.08 12.66 -3.22
N SER A 59 12.62 13.30 -2.20
CA SER A 59 14.07 13.43 -1.98
C SER A 59 14.78 12.08 -1.83
N MET A 60 14.21 11.15 -1.04
CA MET A 60 14.78 9.81 -0.84
C MET A 60 14.85 8.99 -2.13
N LEU A 61 13.90 9.19 -3.03
CA LEU A 61 13.80 8.46 -4.30
C LEU A 61 14.39 9.23 -5.50
N GLY A 62 14.88 10.45 -5.30
CA GLY A 62 15.49 11.27 -6.34
C GLY A 62 14.47 11.84 -7.34
N HIS A 63 13.25 12.09 -6.91
CA HIS A 63 12.18 12.70 -7.71
C HIS A 63 11.99 14.19 -7.35
N GLU A 64 11.42 14.95 -8.30
CA GLU A 64 11.14 16.37 -8.11
C GLU A 64 10.01 16.60 -7.10
N ALA A 65 9.03 15.71 -7.06
CA ALA A 65 7.87 15.82 -6.18
C ALA A 65 7.31 14.43 -5.82
N GLY A 66 6.56 14.39 -4.74
CA GLY A 66 5.74 13.25 -4.33
C GLY A 66 4.27 13.67 -4.23
N LEU A 67 3.38 12.73 -4.29
CA LEU A 67 1.95 12.92 -4.04
C LEU A 67 1.48 11.89 -3.02
N PHE A 68 1.02 12.36 -1.87
CA PHE A 68 0.36 11.51 -0.89
C PHE A 68 -1.01 11.07 -1.39
N THR A 69 -1.32 9.80 -1.19
CA THR A 69 -2.64 9.25 -1.47
C THR A 69 -3.13 8.44 -0.28
N VAL A 70 -4.42 8.54 0.01
CA VAL A 70 -5.04 7.91 1.20
C VAL A 70 -5.08 6.38 1.12
N THR A 71 -4.87 5.80 -0.06
CA THR A 71 -4.79 4.34 -0.25
C THR A 71 -3.80 3.98 -1.36
N GLY A 72 -3.19 2.79 -1.26
CA GLY A 72 -2.36 2.23 -2.32
C GLY A 72 -3.13 1.98 -3.63
N SER A 73 -4.41 1.61 -3.54
CA SER A 73 -5.25 1.46 -4.74
C SER A 73 -5.44 2.79 -5.49
N LEU A 74 -5.62 3.90 -4.76
CA LEU A 74 -5.68 5.23 -5.39
C LEU A 74 -4.34 5.58 -6.04
N ALA A 75 -3.22 5.31 -5.38
CA ALA A 75 -1.88 5.50 -5.96
C ALA A 75 -1.71 4.75 -7.27
N ASN A 76 -2.07 3.48 -7.30
CA ASN A 76 -2.01 2.66 -8.51
C ASN A 76 -2.93 3.17 -9.62
N MET A 77 -4.15 3.56 -9.27
CA MET A 77 -5.09 4.13 -10.25
C MET A 77 -4.55 5.41 -10.88
N LEU A 78 -4.01 6.32 -10.07
CA LEU A 78 -3.38 7.55 -10.56
C LEU A 78 -2.16 7.23 -11.43
N GLY A 79 -1.30 6.30 -11.00
CA GLY A 79 -0.15 5.84 -11.78
C GLY A 79 -0.55 5.28 -13.14
N VAL A 80 -1.55 4.41 -13.19
CA VAL A 80 -2.08 3.90 -14.47
C VAL A 80 -2.62 5.04 -15.33
N ARG A 81 -3.39 5.95 -14.75
CA ARG A 81 -4.00 7.06 -15.48
C ARG A 81 -2.98 8.02 -16.08
N THR A 82 -1.83 8.16 -15.45
CA THR A 82 -0.74 9.02 -15.95
C THR A 82 -0.18 8.51 -17.29
N TRP A 83 -0.13 7.20 -17.47
CA TRP A 83 0.50 6.57 -18.64
C TRP A 83 -0.49 5.98 -19.64
N VAL A 84 -1.69 5.60 -19.21
CA VAL A 84 -2.66 4.88 -20.02
C VAL A 84 -3.91 5.73 -20.23
N ARG A 85 -4.26 6.00 -21.48
CA ARG A 85 -5.45 6.80 -21.86
C ARG A 85 -6.69 5.92 -21.93
N PRO A 86 -7.90 6.49 -21.79
CA PRO A 86 -9.15 5.77 -22.06
C PRO A 86 -9.12 5.08 -23.43
N GLY A 87 -9.58 3.83 -23.47
CA GLY A 87 -9.58 3.00 -24.66
C GLY A 87 -8.26 2.26 -24.96
N GLN A 88 -7.21 2.53 -24.20
CA GLN A 88 -5.96 1.77 -24.26
C GLN A 88 -5.97 0.55 -23.31
N GLU A 89 -4.95 -0.29 -23.41
CA GLU A 89 -4.79 -1.48 -22.61
C GLU A 89 -3.61 -1.35 -21.63
N LEU A 90 -3.82 -1.82 -20.41
CA LEU A 90 -2.77 -2.10 -19.44
C LEU A 90 -2.34 -3.56 -19.57
N LEU A 91 -1.08 -3.79 -19.90
CA LEU A 91 -0.52 -5.13 -19.99
C LEU A 91 0.19 -5.48 -18.68
N CYS A 92 -0.23 -6.56 -18.03
CA CYS A 92 0.34 -6.98 -16.75
C CYS A 92 0.20 -8.48 -16.52
N GLU A 93 0.91 -8.99 -15.50
CA GLU A 93 0.78 -10.37 -15.07
C GLU A 93 -0.63 -10.62 -14.46
N ALA A 94 -1.20 -11.80 -14.70
CA ALA A 94 -2.59 -12.14 -14.34
C ALA A 94 -2.90 -12.05 -12.83
N ARG A 95 -1.89 -12.14 -11.97
CA ARG A 95 -2.03 -12.01 -10.50
C ARG A 95 -1.57 -10.64 -9.99
N ALA A 96 -1.25 -9.69 -10.87
CA ALA A 96 -0.91 -8.34 -10.46
C ALA A 96 -2.03 -7.74 -9.60
N HIS A 97 -1.65 -6.95 -8.59
CA HIS A 97 -2.61 -6.37 -7.65
C HIS A 97 -3.69 -5.52 -8.35
N VAL A 98 -3.30 -4.75 -9.34
CA VAL A 98 -4.19 -3.91 -10.15
C VAL A 98 -5.31 -4.70 -10.83
N VAL A 99 -5.06 -5.96 -11.20
CA VAL A 99 -6.09 -6.84 -11.81
C VAL A 99 -6.93 -7.52 -10.73
N ARG A 100 -6.26 -8.05 -9.70
CA ARG A 100 -6.86 -8.97 -8.75
C ARG A 100 -7.58 -8.29 -7.59
N ALA A 101 -7.07 -7.17 -7.11
CA ALA A 101 -7.44 -6.62 -5.81
C ALA A 101 -7.99 -5.18 -5.85
N GLU A 102 -7.97 -4.51 -7.00
CA GLU A 102 -8.43 -3.13 -7.11
C GLU A 102 -9.83 -2.99 -7.73
N LEU A 103 -10.59 -4.07 -7.74
CA LEU A 103 -12.02 -4.11 -8.09
C LEU A 103 -12.33 -3.51 -9.47
N GLY A 104 -11.38 -3.56 -10.41
CA GLY A 104 -11.54 -2.98 -11.74
C GLY A 104 -11.58 -1.46 -11.79
N GLY A 105 -11.00 -0.79 -10.80
CA GLY A 105 -11.02 0.67 -10.69
C GLY A 105 -10.49 1.38 -11.94
N HIS A 106 -9.41 0.90 -12.55
CA HIS A 106 -8.86 1.45 -13.79
C HIS A 106 -9.82 1.31 -15.00
N ALA A 107 -10.65 0.27 -15.03
CA ALA A 107 -11.68 0.14 -16.06
C ALA A 107 -12.86 1.09 -15.80
N THR A 108 -13.35 1.11 -14.56
CA THR A 108 -14.52 1.90 -14.15
C THR A 108 -14.27 3.41 -14.24
N TRP A 109 -13.13 3.87 -13.72
CA TRP A 109 -12.83 5.30 -13.61
C TRP A 109 -12.04 5.87 -14.79
N HIS A 110 -11.26 5.03 -15.46
CA HIS A 110 -10.33 5.51 -16.48
C HIS A 110 -10.61 4.94 -17.88
N GLY A 111 -11.58 4.03 -18.03
CA GLY A 111 -11.89 3.41 -19.31
C GLY A 111 -10.71 2.60 -19.89
N VAL A 112 -9.88 2.04 -19.04
CA VAL A 112 -8.69 1.25 -19.40
C VAL A 112 -9.02 -0.23 -19.25
N THR A 113 -8.77 -1.02 -20.30
CA THR A 113 -8.87 -2.48 -20.24
C THR A 113 -7.55 -3.11 -19.83
N THR A 114 -7.59 -4.35 -19.37
CA THR A 114 -6.38 -5.11 -19.04
C THR A 114 -6.20 -6.27 -19.99
N ARG A 115 -4.95 -6.47 -20.41
CA ARG A 115 -4.50 -7.70 -21.05
C ARG A 115 -3.47 -8.36 -20.15
N THR A 116 -3.69 -9.62 -19.83
CA THR A 116 -2.84 -10.32 -18.88
C THR A 116 -2.07 -11.45 -19.53
N TRP A 117 -0.92 -11.77 -18.96
CA TRP A 117 -0.21 -13.02 -19.22
C TRP A 117 -0.04 -13.80 -17.92
N SER A 118 0.18 -15.11 -18.04
CA SER A 118 0.51 -15.97 -16.92
C SER A 118 1.84 -16.64 -17.16
N HIS A 119 2.66 -16.77 -16.12
CA HIS A 119 3.91 -17.49 -16.20
C HIS A 119 3.76 -18.92 -15.66
N ALA A 120 4.24 -19.91 -16.41
CA ALA A 120 4.06 -21.33 -16.09
C ALA A 120 4.73 -21.78 -14.75
N ARG A 121 5.69 -21.02 -14.24
CA ARG A 121 6.43 -21.32 -13.00
C ARG A 121 6.02 -20.47 -11.81
N GLY A 122 4.82 -19.81 -11.85
CA GLY A 122 4.46 -18.81 -10.84
C GLY A 122 5.19 -17.48 -11.11
N HIS A 123 5.14 -16.57 -10.18
CA HIS A 123 5.55 -15.19 -10.39
C HIS A 123 7.04 -15.01 -10.64
N VAL A 124 7.34 -14.02 -11.43
CA VAL A 124 8.62 -13.32 -11.37
C VAL A 124 8.57 -12.35 -10.23
#